data_56575fdd7588d92c5a76e54e908e8b9d
#
_entry.id   56575fdd7588d92c5a76e54e908e8b9d
#
_cell.length_a   1.000
_cell.length_b   1.000
_cell.length_c   1.000
_cell.angle_alpha   90.00
_cell.angle_beta   90.00
_cell.angle_gamma   90.00
#
_symmetry.space_group_name_H-M   'P 1'
#
loop_
_entity.id
_entity.type
_entity.pdbx_description
1 polymer ?
#
loop_
_entity_poly.entity_id
_entity_poly.type
_entity_poly.pdbx_seq_one_letter_code
_entity_poly.pdbx_strand_id
1 'polypeptide(L)'
;TLILIALHKVSSIHPPTKCLLRCLAMTDFCVGITIQPLFAAEVASGNWHILELPLSFFTLFFCGLSLTTATAISVDRLLALLLGLRYRHTVTLRRLRCLVVCLFLVLIVNCFIYSLFSRDFAKRVGFVGIISSLFLSVFSHVKIFVKLRQHQAQVRQNVGHEEANGGGIPLNIERYKRTVSTIVWVQLALVFCYFPIFINTILTTASPSNYRRGSIFYVCASTVVYFNSTLNPILFCWKIREVRQEVKNTVKQIRCFSS
;
A
#
# COMPACT_ATOMS: atom_id res chain seq x y z
N THR A 1 0.41 -15.75 -2.45
CA THR A 1 -0.71 -16.59 -2.94
C THR A 1 -1.78 -16.84 -1.87
N LEU A 2 -1.46 -17.25 -0.64
CA LEU A 2 -2.45 -17.51 0.44
C LEU A 2 -3.38 -16.33 0.72
N ILE A 3 -2.87 -15.11 0.70
CA ILE A 3 -3.68 -13.90 0.92
C ILE A 3 -4.65 -13.64 -0.21
N LEU A 4 -4.25 -13.87 -1.46
CA LEU A 4 -5.16 -13.74 -2.61
C LEU A 4 -6.33 -14.72 -2.51
N ILE A 5 -6.05 -15.96 -2.07
CA ILE A 5 -7.07 -16.97 -1.82
C ILE A 5 -7.99 -16.54 -0.67
N ALA A 6 -7.42 -16.09 0.45
CA ALA A 6 -8.19 -15.59 1.59
C ALA A 6 -9.07 -14.40 1.21
N LEU A 7 -8.52 -13.39 0.51
CA LEU A 7 -9.28 -12.25 0.00
C LEU A 7 -10.36 -12.65 -1.01
N HIS A 8 -10.21 -13.79 -1.69
CA HIS A 8 -11.29 -14.30 -2.55
C HIS A 8 -12.47 -14.80 -1.72
N LYS A 9 -12.21 -15.56 -0.67
CA LYS A 9 -13.24 -16.19 0.20
C LYS A 9 -13.95 -15.18 1.12
N VAL A 10 -13.28 -14.13 1.60
CA VAL A 10 -13.88 -13.14 2.50
C VAL A 10 -15.02 -12.39 1.78
N SER A 11 -16.25 -12.47 2.31
CA SER A 11 -17.44 -11.78 1.78
C SER A 11 -17.78 -10.49 2.53
N SER A 12 -17.26 -10.29 3.75
CA SER A 12 -17.61 -9.18 4.64
C SER A 12 -16.99 -7.83 4.25
N ILE A 13 -15.95 -7.84 3.39
CA ILE A 13 -15.27 -6.62 2.94
C ILE A 13 -16.01 -6.01 1.76
N HIS A 14 -16.21 -4.67 1.80
CA HIS A 14 -16.87 -3.94 0.71
C HIS A 14 -16.17 -4.17 -0.64
N PRO A 15 -16.91 -4.45 -1.74
CA PRO A 15 -16.34 -4.87 -3.03
C PRO A 15 -15.27 -3.95 -3.61
N PRO A 16 -15.39 -2.61 -3.60
CA PRO A 16 -14.32 -1.70 -4.02
C PRO A 16 -13.02 -1.87 -3.25
N THR A 17 -13.08 -1.88 -1.92
CA THR A 17 -11.91 -2.09 -1.06
C THR A 17 -11.25 -3.45 -1.30
N LYS A 18 -12.07 -4.49 -1.46
CA LYS A 18 -11.60 -5.84 -1.78
C LYS A 18 -10.83 -5.88 -3.10
N CYS A 19 -11.28 -5.11 -4.11
CA CYS A 19 -10.59 -4.97 -5.38
C CYS A 19 -9.20 -4.32 -5.22
N LEU A 20 -9.09 -3.24 -4.44
CA LEU A 20 -7.80 -2.59 -4.15
C LEU A 20 -6.84 -3.49 -3.38
N LEU A 21 -7.32 -4.19 -2.35
CA LEU A 21 -6.51 -5.13 -1.57
C LEU A 21 -5.98 -6.28 -2.44
N ARG A 22 -6.78 -6.78 -3.38
CA ARG A 22 -6.35 -7.80 -4.34
C ARG A 22 -5.30 -7.26 -5.30
N CYS A 23 -5.51 -6.04 -5.82
CA CYS A 23 -4.54 -5.38 -6.70
C CYS A 23 -3.19 -5.23 -5.97
N LEU A 24 -3.20 -4.74 -4.72
CA LEU A 24 -2.00 -4.58 -3.91
C LEU A 24 -1.32 -5.94 -3.65
N ALA A 25 -2.06 -6.98 -3.26
CA ALA A 25 -1.49 -8.30 -3.03
C ALA A 25 -0.89 -8.94 -4.31
N MET A 26 -1.49 -8.65 -5.47
CA MET A 26 -0.97 -9.09 -6.78
C MET A 26 0.33 -8.38 -7.14
N THR A 27 0.38 -7.04 -6.98
CA THR A 27 1.61 -6.26 -7.26
C THR A 27 2.74 -6.66 -6.32
N ASP A 28 2.46 -6.86 -5.03
CA ASP A 28 3.45 -7.33 -4.06
C ASP A 28 3.98 -8.73 -4.40
N PHE A 29 3.12 -9.62 -4.89
CA PHE A 29 3.53 -10.93 -5.38
C PHE A 29 4.47 -10.80 -6.60
N CYS A 30 4.13 -9.94 -7.56
CA CYS A 30 4.99 -9.66 -8.72
C CYS A 30 6.35 -9.08 -8.31
N VAL A 31 6.39 -8.15 -7.34
CA VAL A 31 7.66 -7.64 -6.78
C VAL A 31 8.51 -8.77 -6.22
N GLY A 32 7.88 -9.68 -5.45
CA GLY A 32 8.60 -10.81 -4.82
C GLY A 32 9.19 -11.81 -5.81
N ILE A 33 8.51 -12.08 -6.93
CA ILE A 33 8.98 -13.09 -7.92
C ILE A 33 9.84 -12.51 -9.04
N THR A 34 9.79 -11.20 -9.28
CA THR A 34 10.53 -10.56 -10.36
C THR A 34 11.64 -9.65 -9.85
N ILE A 35 11.30 -8.63 -9.04
CA ILE A 35 12.24 -7.58 -8.67
C ILE A 35 13.24 -8.07 -7.64
N GLN A 36 12.80 -8.78 -6.60
CA GLN A 36 13.70 -9.24 -5.54
C GLN A 36 14.78 -10.19 -6.06
N PRO A 37 14.48 -11.19 -6.91
CA PRO A 37 15.53 -12.05 -7.51
C PRO A 37 16.46 -11.29 -8.46
N LEU A 38 15.92 -10.39 -9.30
CA LEU A 38 16.73 -9.57 -10.20
C LEU A 38 17.68 -8.66 -9.42
N PHE A 39 17.20 -8.02 -8.36
CA PHE A 39 18.02 -7.17 -7.51
C PHE A 39 19.10 -7.97 -6.78
N ALA A 40 18.76 -9.14 -6.24
CA ALA A 40 19.72 -10.03 -5.61
C ALA A 40 20.82 -10.46 -6.59
N ALA A 41 20.46 -10.78 -7.84
CA ALA A 41 21.42 -11.11 -8.90
C ALA A 41 22.31 -9.92 -9.28
N GLU A 42 21.74 -8.69 -9.34
CA GLU A 42 22.51 -7.46 -9.61
C GLU A 42 23.54 -7.21 -8.50
N VAL A 43 23.14 -7.33 -7.23
CA VAL A 43 24.02 -7.18 -6.06
C VAL A 43 25.11 -8.26 -6.05
N ALA A 44 24.75 -9.53 -6.30
CA ALA A 44 25.69 -10.65 -6.28
C ALA A 44 26.71 -10.59 -7.42
N SER A 45 26.31 -10.13 -8.61
CA SER A 45 27.20 -9.99 -9.76
C SER A 45 28.18 -8.83 -9.65
N GLY A 46 27.89 -7.82 -8.82
CA GLY A 46 28.63 -6.56 -8.75
C GLY A 46 28.59 -5.73 -10.03
N ASN A 47 27.87 -6.19 -11.05
CA ASN A 47 27.76 -5.52 -12.34
C ASN A 47 26.42 -4.80 -12.48
N TRP A 48 26.41 -3.52 -12.11
CA TRP A 48 25.25 -2.66 -12.02
C TRP A 48 24.66 -2.20 -13.37
N HIS A 49 25.24 -2.64 -14.49
CA HIS A 49 24.83 -2.22 -15.84
C HIS A 49 23.96 -3.25 -16.55
N ILE A 50 24.21 -4.55 -16.33
CA ILE A 50 23.55 -5.63 -17.09
C ILE A 50 22.06 -5.68 -16.82
N LEU A 51 21.65 -5.59 -15.54
CA LEU A 51 20.26 -5.70 -15.12
C LEU A 51 19.59 -4.34 -14.89
N GLU A 52 20.29 -3.23 -15.16
CA GLU A 52 19.77 -1.88 -14.89
C GLU A 52 18.44 -1.61 -15.57
N LEU A 53 18.34 -1.88 -16.85
CA LEU A 53 17.13 -1.57 -17.63
C LEU A 53 15.92 -2.41 -17.16
N PRO A 54 16.00 -3.76 -17.14
CA PRO A 54 14.86 -4.57 -16.70
C PRO A 54 14.49 -4.31 -15.23
N LEU A 55 15.47 -4.20 -14.34
CA LEU A 55 15.21 -3.94 -12.93
C LEU A 55 14.53 -2.59 -12.72
N SER A 56 15.00 -1.52 -13.36
CA SER A 56 14.40 -0.19 -13.26
C SER A 56 13.00 -0.17 -13.86
N PHE A 57 12.78 -0.84 -15.00
CA PHE A 57 11.47 -0.94 -15.62
C PHE A 57 10.45 -1.61 -14.68
N PHE A 58 10.77 -2.79 -14.17
CA PHE A 58 9.88 -3.51 -13.25
C PHE A 58 9.69 -2.78 -11.92
N THR A 59 10.74 -2.12 -11.40
CA THR A 59 10.65 -1.32 -10.18
C THR A 59 9.71 -0.13 -10.37
N LEU A 60 9.88 0.67 -11.42
CA LEU A 60 9.00 1.80 -11.71
C LEU A 60 7.55 1.35 -11.85
N PHE A 61 7.32 0.21 -12.50
CA PHE A 61 5.98 -0.30 -12.74
C PHE A 61 5.34 -0.90 -11.48
N PHE A 62 5.92 -1.96 -10.91
CA PHE A 62 5.28 -2.70 -9.82
C PHE A 62 5.34 -1.96 -8.49
N CYS A 63 6.47 -1.33 -8.13
CA CYS A 63 6.54 -0.53 -6.92
C CYS A 63 5.70 0.75 -7.03
N GLY A 64 5.65 1.37 -8.23
CA GLY A 64 4.75 2.48 -8.50
C GLY A 64 3.29 2.09 -8.36
N LEU A 65 2.89 0.93 -8.90
CA LEU A 65 1.52 0.43 -8.79
C LEU A 65 1.17 0.03 -7.35
N SER A 66 2.09 -0.59 -6.60
CA SER A 66 1.91 -0.91 -5.18
C SER A 66 1.70 0.38 -4.36
N LEU A 67 2.56 1.38 -4.53
CA LEU A 67 2.47 2.67 -3.83
C LEU A 67 1.16 3.41 -4.13
N THR A 68 0.80 3.54 -5.41
CA THR A 68 -0.43 4.24 -5.82
C THR A 68 -1.68 3.49 -5.37
N THR A 69 -1.67 2.16 -5.39
CA THR A 69 -2.78 1.33 -4.88
C THR A 69 -2.92 1.46 -3.36
N ALA A 70 -1.81 1.46 -2.61
CA ALA A 70 -1.82 1.69 -1.16
C ALA A 70 -2.36 3.09 -0.82
N THR A 71 -1.99 4.11 -1.60
CA THR A 71 -2.55 5.47 -1.49
C THR A 71 -4.05 5.48 -1.78
N ALA A 72 -4.50 4.78 -2.82
CA ALA A 72 -5.92 4.65 -3.15
C ALA A 72 -6.72 3.98 -2.02
N ILE A 73 -6.15 2.98 -1.34
CA ILE A 73 -6.76 2.37 -0.15
C ILE A 73 -6.90 3.40 0.98
N SER A 74 -5.89 4.25 1.19
CA SER A 74 -5.93 5.29 2.23
C SER A 74 -7.02 6.33 1.95
N VAL A 75 -7.15 6.77 0.70
CA VAL A 75 -8.22 7.67 0.24
C VAL A 75 -9.59 7.00 0.34
N ASP A 76 -9.71 5.73 -0.05
CA ASP A 76 -10.95 4.95 0.06
C ASP A 76 -11.46 4.90 1.52
N ARG A 77 -10.55 4.70 2.48
CA ARG A 77 -10.88 4.72 3.90
C ARG A 77 -11.31 6.10 4.39
N LEU A 78 -10.63 7.15 3.95
CA LEU A 78 -11.02 8.53 4.25
C LEU A 78 -12.43 8.83 3.71
N LEU A 79 -12.71 8.47 2.46
CA LEU A 79 -14.03 8.65 1.86
C LEU A 79 -15.11 7.86 2.59
N ALA A 80 -14.83 6.63 3.00
CA ALA A 80 -15.77 5.83 3.80
C ALA A 80 -16.12 6.51 5.12
N LEU A 81 -15.16 7.19 5.76
CA LEU A 81 -15.37 7.93 7.01
C LEU A 81 -16.13 9.24 6.79
N LEU A 82 -15.79 10.00 5.74
CA LEU A 82 -16.38 11.31 5.48
C LEU A 82 -17.80 11.23 4.94
N LEU A 83 -18.05 10.26 4.04
CA LEU A 83 -19.34 10.13 3.36
C LEU A 83 -20.35 9.25 4.12
N GLY A 84 -19.90 8.41 5.05
CA GLY A 84 -20.76 7.53 5.82
C GLY A 84 -21.71 6.72 4.92
N LEU A 85 -23.04 6.92 5.06
CA LEU A 85 -24.04 6.20 4.26
C LEU A 85 -23.97 6.51 2.75
N ARG A 86 -23.54 7.71 2.35
CA ARG A 86 -23.39 8.11 0.94
C ARG A 86 -22.21 7.42 0.25
N TYR A 87 -21.29 6.85 1.02
CA TYR A 87 -20.10 6.16 0.47
C TYR A 87 -20.47 5.08 -0.56
N ARG A 88 -21.48 4.26 -0.30
CA ARG A 88 -21.92 3.18 -1.20
C ARG A 88 -22.37 3.67 -2.58
N HIS A 89 -22.97 4.86 -2.65
CA HIS A 89 -23.40 5.48 -3.92
C HIS A 89 -22.27 6.20 -4.64
N THR A 90 -21.32 6.77 -3.90
CA THR A 90 -20.22 7.55 -4.46
C THR A 90 -19.07 6.67 -4.94
N VAL A 91 -18.66 5.69 -4.14
CA VAL A 91 -17.55 4.78 -4.45
C VAL A 91 -18.10 3.47 -5.02
N THR A 92 -18.30 3.45 -6.33
CA THR A 92 -18.78 2.26 -7.04
C THR A 92 -17.61 1.43 -7.56
N LEU A 93 -17.81 0.11 -7.67
CA LEU A 93 -16.79 -0.80 -8.21
C LEU A 93 -16.35 -0.43 -9.63
N ARG A 94 -17.28 0.12 -10.45
CA ARG A 94 -16.97 0.58 -11.82
C ARG A 94 -16.00 1.75 -11.82
N ARG A 95 -16.26 2.78 -10.99
CA ARG A 95 -15.38 3.96 -10.87
C ARG A 95 -14.00 3.57 -10.36
N LEU A 96 -13.95 2.66 -9.40
CA LEU A 96 -12.68 2.18 -8.85
C LEU A 96 -11.87 1.37 -9.87
N ARG A 97 -12.51 0.48 -10.63
CA ARG A 97 -11.83 -0.26 -11.72
C ARG A 97 -11.27 0.70 -12.75
N CYS A 98 -12.04 1.72 -13.15
CA CYS A 98 -11.57 2.75 -14.07
C CYS A 98 -10.32 3.46 -13.51
N LEU A 99 -10.34 3.86 -12.23
CA LEU A 99 -9.18 4.46 -11.55
C LEU A 99 -7.95 3.55 -11.61
N VAL A 100 -8.10 2.26 -11.27
CA VAL A 100 -7.00 1.28 -11.28
C VAL A 100 -6.44 1.12 -12.69
N VAL A 101 -7.29 1.04 -13.71
CA VAL A 101 -6.86 0.96 -15.12
C VAL A 101 -6.13 2.23 -15.54
N CYS A 102 -6.62 3.42 -15.17
CA CYS A 102 -5.94 4.68 -15.46
C CYS A 102 -4.54 4.74 -14.82
N LEU A 103 -4.41 4.33 -13.53
CA LEU A 103 -3.12 4.26 -12.85
C LEU A 103 -2.16 3.29 -13.55
N PHE A 104 -2.66 2.13 -13.94
CA PHE A 104 -1.89 1.14 -14.72
C PHE A 104 -1.37 1.73 -16.03
N LEU A 105 -2.22 2.40 -16.81
CA LEU A 105 -1.85 3.01 -18.08
C LEU A 105 -0.83 4.14 -17.89
N VAL A 106 -1.00 5.01 -16.90
CA VAL A 106 -0.04 6.08 -16.59
C VAL A 106 1.34 5.51 -16.25
N LEU A 107 1.39 4.46 -15.43
CA LEU A 107 2.65 3.84 -15.05
C LEU A 107 3.31 3.11 -16.23
N ILE A 108 2.55 2.41 -17.06
CA ILE A 108 3.12 1.73 -18.23
C ILE A 108 3.67 2.74 -19.24
N VAL A 109 2.96 3.85 -19.47
CA VAL A 109 3.45 4.95 -20.32
C VAL A 109 4.74 5.54 -19.75
N ASN A 110 4.83 5.76 -18.43
CA ASN A 110 6.07 6.23 -17.79
C ASN A 110 7.24 5.23 -17.95
N CYS A 111 6.96 3.92 -17.90
CA CYS A 111 7.97 2.88 -18.15
C CYS A 111 8.45 2.89 -19.61
N PHE A 112 7.55 3.11 -20.58
CA PHE A 112 7.94 3.26 -21.98
C PHE A 112 8.76 4.52 -22.22
N ILE A 113 8.42 5.65 -21.59
CA ILE A 113 9.21 6.88 -21.62
C ILE A 113 10.62 6.62 -21.07
N TYR A 114 10.73 5.90 -19.94
CA TYR A 114 12.01 5.49 -19.36
C TYR A 114 12.87 4.67 -20.32
N SER A 115 12.25 3.73 -21.01
CA SER A 115 12.95 2.78 -21.89
C SER A 115 13.34 3.36 -23.25
N LEU A 116 12.46 4.19 -23.86
CA LEU A 116 12.57 4.57 -25.25
C LEU A 116 13.00 6.03 -25.46
N PHE A 117 12.71 6.94 -24.53
CA PHE A 117 12.90 8.38 -24.74
C PHE A 117 13.92 9.00 -23.78
N SER A 118 13.57 9.13 -22.51
CA SER A 118 14.39 9.85 -21.53
C SER A 118 14.27 9.24 -20.14
N ARG A 119 15.37 8.65 -19.69
CA ARG A 119 15.48 8.08 -18.33
C ARG A 119 15.29 9.14 -17.24
N ASP A 120 15.88 10.33 -17.44
CA ASP A 120 15.84 11.41 -16.45
C ASP A 120 14.46 12.03 -16.35
N PHE A 121 13.75 12.17 -17.46
CA PHE A 121 12.37 12.64 -17.44
C PHE A 121 11.45 11.65 -16.72
N ALA A 122 11.53 10.35 -17.05
CA ALA A 122 10.74 9.33 -16.41
C ALA A 122 11.02 9.19 -14.91
N LYS A 123 12.29 9.33 -14.48
CA LYS A 123 12.68 9.38 -13.07
C LYS A 123 12.05 10.58 -12.35
N ARG A 124 12.04 11.78 -12.97
CA ARG A 124 11.40 12.96 -12.41
C ARG A 124 9.89 12.78 -12.26
N VAL A 125 9.22 12.23 -13.28
CA VAL A 125 7.79 11.90 -13.20
C VAL A 125 7.52 10.89 -12.09
N GLY A 126 8.32 9.83 -11.99
CA GLY A 126 8.23 8.85 -10.90
C GLY A 126 8.44 9.49 -9.52
N PHE A 127 9.40 10.40 -9.38
CA PHE A 127 9.67 11.11 -8.15
C PHE A 127 8.49 12.00 -7.71
N VAL A 128 7.92 12.77 -8.63
CA VAL A 128 6.70 13.56 -8.38
C VAL A 128 5.55 12.63 -7.96
N GLY A 129 5.42 11.46 -8.62
CA GLY A 129 4.44 10.44 -8.27
C GLY A 129 4.62 9.90 -6.84
N ILE A 130 5.85 9.65 -6.41
CA ILE A 130 6.15 9.22 -5.02
C ILE A 130 5.74 10.31 -4.03
N ILE A 131 6.19 11.55 -4.24
CA ILE A 131 5.86 12.68 -3.36
C ILE A 131 4.36 12.87 -3.23
N SER A 132 3.65 12.94 -4.36
CA SER A 132 2.20 13.15 -4.36
C SER A 132 1.44 12.01 -3.67
N SER A 133 1.87 10.77 -3.89
CA SER A 133 1.29 9.58 -3.25
C SER A 133 1.52 9.59 -1.75
N LEU A 134 2.74 9.87 -1.28
CA LEU A 134 3.05 9.94 0.14
C LEU A 134 2.30 11.10 0.81
N PHE A 135 2.28 12.28 0.19
CA PHE A 135 1.55 13.44 0.72
C PHE A 135 0.06 13.16 0.86
N LEU A 136 -0.58 12.65 -0.22
CA LEU A 136 -2.00 12.32 -0.22
C LEU A 136 -2.34 11.24 0.82
N SER A 137 -1.44 10.29 0.99
CA SER A 137 -1.57 9.21 1.95
C SER A 137 -1.49 9.73 3.40
N VAL A 138 -0.46 10.52 3.73
CA VAL A 138 -0.30 11.16 5.05
C VAL A 138 -1.48 12.08 5.35
N PHE A 139 -1.88 12.92 4.38
CA PHE A 139 -3.04 13.80 4.52
C PHE A 139 -4.33 13.00 4.84
N SER A 140 -4.57 11.92 4.12
CA SER A 140 -5.72 11.05 4.37
C SER A 140 -5.73 10.50 5.80
N HIS A 141 -4.57 10.07 6.31
CA HIS A 141 -4.45 9.52 7.66
C HIS A 141 -4.61 10.56 8.75
N VAL A 142 -4.04 11.75 8.57
CA VAL A 142 -4.22 12.88 9.51
C VAL A 142 -5.72 13.22 9.60
N LYS A 143 -6.41 13.33 8.47
CA LYS A 143 -7.86 13.60 8.45
C LYS A 143 -8.68 12.49 9.11
N ILE A 144 -8.35 11.22 8.85
CA ILE A 144 -8.98 10.07 9.52
C ILE A 144 -8.77 10.17 11.03
N PHE A 145 -7.55 10.42 11.49
CA PHE A 145 -7.22 10.50 12.91
C PHE A 145 -7.97 11.65 13.61
N VAL A 146 -7.96 12.85 13.03
CA VAL A 146 -8.68 14.02 13.56
C VAL A 146 -10.17 13.74 13.65
N LYS A 147 -10.78 13.21 12.57
CA LYS A 147 -12.21 12.92 12.55
C LYS A 147 -12.61 11.86 13.58
N LEU A 148 -11.74 10.85 13.77
CA LEU A 148 -11.96 9.82 14.79
C LEU A 148 -11.92 10.39 16.20
N ARG A 149 -10.93 11.26 16.49
CA ARG A 149 -10.86 11.96 17.80
C ARG A 149 -12.10 12.81 18.07
N GLN A 150 -12.56 13.57 17.07
CA GLN A 150 -13.78 14.36 17.19
C GLN A 150 -14.99 13.48 17.50
N HIS A 151 -15.16 12.37 16.79
CA HIS A 151 -16.28 11.47 17.02
C HIS A 151 -16.23 10.80 18.40
N GLN A 152 -15.02 10.47 18.88
CA GLN A 152 -14.83 9.94 20.24
C GLN A 152 -15.18 10.99 21.33
N ALA A 153 -14.79 12.25 21.12
CA ALA A 153 -15.12 13.32 22.05
C ALA A 153 -16.63 13.55 22.15
N GLN A 154 -17.32 13.55 20.99
CA GLN A 154 -18.78 13.69 20.94
C GLN A 154 -19.51 12.53 21.66
N VAL A 155 -19.08 11.29 21.43
CA VAL A 155 -19.68 10.13 22.11
C VAL A 155 -19.42 10.18 23.61
N ARG A 156 -18.23 10.61 24.05
CA ARG A 156 -17.89 10.74 25.47
C ARG A 156 -18.74 11.82 26.16
N GLN A 157 -19.05 12.93 25.49
CA GLN A 157 -19.94 13.96 25.98
C GLN A 157 -21.39 13.45 26.10
N ASN A 158 -21.87 12.70 25.10
CA ASN A 158 -23.23 12.15 25.12
C ASN A 158 -23.43 11.06 26.18
N VAL A 159 -22.39 10.19 26.40
CA VAL A 159 -22.42 9.17 27.47
C VAL A 159 -22.39 9.79 28.85
N GLY A 160 -21.70 10.93 29.05
CA GLY A 160 -21.74 11.68 30.31
C GLY A 160 -23.13 12.28 30.63
N HIS A 161 -24.01 12.41 29.62
CA HIS A 161 -25.42 12.80 29.81
C HIS A 161 -26.38 11.60 29.92
N GLU A 162 -25.97 10.39 29.44
CA GLU A 162 -26.80 9.18 29.41
C GLU A 162 -26.42 8.13 30.49
N GLU A 163 -25.44 8.37 31.35
CA GLU A 163 -25.18 7.50 32.51
C GLU A 163 -26.34 7.42 33.53
N ALA A 164 -27.39 8.18 33.30
CA ALA A 164 -28.69 8.01 34.02
C ALA A 164 -29.55 6.85 33.45
N ASN A 165 -29.26 6.33 32.23
CA ASN A 165 -30.04 5.22 31.63
C ASN A 165 -29.09 4.25 30.95
N GLY A 166 -28.77 3.16 31.62
CA GLY A 166 -27.95 1.99 31.31
C GLY A 166 -27.78 1.54 29.85
N GLY A 167 -27.21 2.35 28.97
CA GLY A 167 -26.97 2.05 27.58
C GLY A 167 -25.48 1.78 27.29
N GLY A 168 -25.14 0.55 26.97
CA GLY A 168 -23.76 0.09 26.67
C GLY A 168 -23.12 0.85 25.50
N ILE A 169 -21.81 1.05 25.58
CA ILE A 169 -20.95 1.65 24.54
C ILE A 169 -21.22 0.97 23.19
N PRO A 170 -21.56 1.71 22.12
CA PRO A 170 -21.89 1.10 20.84
C PRO A 170 -20.69 0.29 20.31
N LEU A 171 -20.83 -1.02 20.20
CA LEU A 171 -19.87 -2.00 19.66
C LEU A 171 -19.24 -1.56 18.33
N ASN A 172 -19.92 -0.70 17.57
CA ASN A 172 -19.44 -0.15 16.30
C ASN A 172 -18.20 0.74 16.42
N ILE A 173 -17.99 1.46 17.52
CA ILE A 173 -16.86 2.40 17.69
C ILE A 173 -15.56 1.64 17.97
N GLU A 174 -15.60 0.59 18.75
CA GLU A 174 -14.40 -0.25 19.01
C GLU A 174 -13.94 -1.00 17.76
N ARG A 175 -14.89 -1.53 16.99
CA ARG A 175 -14.63 -2.18 15.70
C ARG A 175 -14.00 -1.19 14.71
N TYR A 176 -14.52 0.03 14.67
CA TYR A 176 -14.03 1.10 13.81
C TYR A 176 -12.62 1.57 14.22
N LYS A 177 -12.37 1.80 15.52
CA LYS A 177 -11.03 2.12 16.08
C LYS A 177 -9.97 1.09 15.64
N ARG A 178 -10.31 -0.19 15.72
CA ARG A 178 -9.40 -1.27 15.36
C ARG A 178 -9.07 -1.29 13.87
N THR A 179 -10.08 -1.05 13.01
CA THR A 179 -9.89 -0.98 11.57
C THR A 179 -9.00 0.20 11.18
N VAL A 180 -9.22 1.38 11.78
CA VAL A 180 -8.41 2.57 11.52
C VAL A 180 -6.98 2.41 12.02
N SER A 181 -6.78 1.88 13.24
CA SER A 181 -5.44 1.58 13.74
C SER A 181 -4.66 0.67 12.80
N THR A 182 -5.34 -0.31 12.19
CA THR A 182 -4.73 -1.21 11.21
C THR A 182 -4.18 -0.48 10.01
N ILE A 183 -4.98 0.43 9.44
CA ILE A 183 -4.63 1.15 8.23
C ILE A 183 -3.48 2.13 8.51
N VAL A 184 -3.49 2.77 9.69
CA VAL A 184 -2.39 3.65 10.12
C VAL A 184 -1.06 2.89 10.17
N TRP A 185 -1.03 1.67 10.70
CA TRP A 185 0.19 0.87 10.76
C TRP A 185 0.74 0.47 9.38
N VAL A 186 -0.15 0.05 8.46
CA VAL A 186 0.24 -0.26 7.08
C VAL A 186 0.83 0.97 6.40
N GLN A 187 0.26 2.13 6.66
CA GLN A 187 0.73 3.39 6.07
C GLN A 187 2.05 3.88 6.66
N LEU A 188 2.23 3.74 7.98
CA LEU A 188 3.51 4.07 8.60
C LEU A 188 4.63 3.18 8.05
N ALA A 189 4.36 1.89 7.88
CA ALA A 189 5.29 0.97 7.24
C ALA A 189 5.63 1.41 5.81
N LEU A 190 4.64 1.83 5.01
CA LEU A 190 4.85 2.32 3.66
C LEU A 190 5.73 3.59 3.64
N VAL A 191 5.40 4.60 4.46
CA VAL A 191 6.21 5.82 4.56
C VAL A 191 7.64 5.48 4.98
N PHE A 192 7.81 4.62 5.98
CA PHE A 192 9.12 4.19 6.45
C PHE A 192 9.92 3.48 5.36
N CYS A 193 9.28 2.62 4.57
CA CYS A 193 9.94 1.89 3.48
C CYS A 193 10.33 2.80 2.30
N TYR A 194 9.53 3.80 1.96
CA TYR A 194 9.81 4.68 0.82
C TYR A 194 10.67 5.89 1.18
N PHE A 195 10.79 6.25 2.46
CA PHE A 195 11.59 7.40 2.90
C PHE A 195 13.08 7.31 2.54
N PRO A 196 13.78 6.16 2.73
CA PRO A 196 15.19 6.05 2.35
C PRO A 196 15.42 6.24 0.85
N ILE A 197 14.58 5.66 0.00
CA ILE A 197 14.73 5.82 -1.45
C ILE A 197 14.39 7.24 -1.92
N PHE A 198 13.49 7.92 -1.20
CA PHE A 198 13.20 9.33 -1.42
C PHE A 198 14.44 10.20 -1.15
N ILE A 199 15.12 10.01 -0.01
CA ILE A 199 16.38 10.69 0.31
C ILE A 199 17.43 10.37 -0.76
N ASN A 200 17.55 9.09 -1.12
CA ASN A 200 18.47 8.65 -2.17
C ASN A 200 18.26 9.40 -3.49
N THR A 201 17.00 9.58 -3.89
CA THR A 201 16.66 10.30 -5.13
C THR A 201 17.02 11.79 -5.05
N ILE A 202 16.83 12.43 -3.90
CA ILE A 202 17.25 13.82 -3.69
C ILE A 202 18.78 13.94 -3.81
N LEU A 203 19.52 13.08 -3.13
CA LEU A 203 20.98 13.11 -3.15
C LEU A 203 21.55 12.89 -4.56
N THR A 204 20.97 11.96 -5.32
CA THR A 204 21.38 11.72 -6.72
C THR A 204 21.08 12.89 -7.64
N THR A 205 19.98 13.60 -7.38
CA THR A 205 19.61 14.78 -8.19
C THR A 205 20.47 15.99 -7.84
N ALA A 206 20.83 16.17 -6.56
CA ALA A 206 21.63 17.29 -6.09
C ALA A 206 23.13 17.14 -6.40
N SER A 207 23.66 15.92 -6.42
CA SER A 207 25.09 15.65 -6.63
C SER A 207 25.32 14.40 -7.51
N PRO A 208 25.06 14.50 -8.81
CA PRO A 208 25.16 13.34 -9.73
C PRO A 208 26.56 12.72 -9.81
N SER A 209 27.62 13.54 -9.63
CA SER A 209 29.02 13.10 -9.73
C SER A 209 29.48 12.24 -8.56
N ASN A 210 28.91 12.42 -7.38
CA ASN A 210 29.32 11.73 -6.15
C ASN A 210 28.50 10.46 -5.87
N TYR A 211 27.44 10.22 -6.64
CA TYR A 211 26.53 9.14 -6.39
C TYR A 211 26.78 7.96 -7.31
N ARG A 212 27.20 6.83 -6.75
CA ARG A 212 27.36 5.56 -7.48
C ARG A 212 26.16 4.65 -7.21
N ARG A 213 25.51 4.18 -8.27
CA ARG A 213 24.65 3.00 -8.21
C ARG A 213 25.49 1.87 -7.62
N GLY A 214 24.97 1.15 -6.62
CA GLY A 214 25.75 0.17 -5.86
C GLY A 214 26.39 0.69 -4.58
N SER A 215 26.21 1.98 -4.24
CA SER A 215 26.54 2.44 -2.89
C SER A 215 25.76 1.66 -1.84
N ILE A 216 26.34 1.43 -0.67
CA ILE A 216 25.68 0.73 0.45
C ILE A 216 24.31 1.37 0.74
N PHE A 217 24.25 2.72 0.70
CA PHE A 217 22.99 3.42 0.95
C PHE A 217 21.91 3.12 -0.11
N TYR A 218 22.27 3.07 -1.40
CA TYR A 218 21.36 2.69 -2.46
C TYR A 218 20.84 1.26 -2.28
N VAL A 219 21.75 0.32 -1.98
CA VAL A 219 21.38 -1.09 -1.76
C VAL A 219 20.44 -1.23 -0.57
N CYS A 220 20.76 -0.60 0.56
CA CYS A 220 19.89 -0.62 1.75
C CYS A 220 18.52 0.03 1.47
N ALA A 221 18.50 1.20 0.85
CA ALA A 221 17.25 1.91 0.53
C ALA A 221 16.35 1.10 -0.42
N SER A 222 16.93 0.49 -1.46
CA SER A 222 16.19 -0.36 -2.40
C SER A 222 15.68 -1.63 -1.73
N THR A 223 16.49 -2.28 -0.90
CA THR A 223 16.08 -3.46 -0.13
C THR A 223 14.88 -3.15 0.75
N VAL A 224 14.87 -2.00 1.43
CA VAL A 224 13.74 -1.59 2.31
C VAL A 224 12.47 -1.36 1.47
N VAL A 225 12.57 -0.74 0.29
CA VAL A 225 11.42 -0.57 -0.61
C VAL A 225 10.84 -1.93 -1.05
N TYR A 226 11.71 -2.86 -1.48
CA TYR A 226 11.24 -4.17 -1.93
C TYR A 226 10.69 -5.02 -0.79
N PHE A 227 11.22 -4.84 0.42
CA PHE A 227 10.72 -5.48 1.64
C PHE A 227 9.30 -5.05 2.01
N ASN A 228 8.86 -3.84 1.61
CA ASN A 228 7.47 -3.39 1.78
C ASN A 228 6.46 -4.41 1.21
N SER A 229 6.76 -5.01 0.05
CA SER A 229 5.88 -6.02 -0.55
C SER A 229 5.81 -7.33 0.25
N THR A 230 6.82 -7.61 1.05
CA THR A 230 6.80 -8.74 2.01
C THR A 230 6.04 -8.37 3.30
N LEU A 231 6.12 -7.11 3.73
CA LEU A 231 5.42 -6.63 4.94
C LEU A 231 3.91 -6.53 4.75
N ASN A 232 3.44 -6.07 3.59
CA ASN A 232 2.01 -5.88 3.33
C ASN A 232 1.16 -7.14 3.59
N PRO A 233 1.52 -8.33 3.08
CA PRO A 233 0.85 -9.58 3.39
C PRO A 233 0.80 -9.89 4.88
N ILE A 234 1.90 -9.69 5.58
CA ILE A 234 2.01 -9.96 7.03
C ILE A 234 1.08 -9.02 7.80
N LEU A 235 1.10 -7.73 7.47
CA LEU A 235 0.26 -6.72 8.10
C LEU A 235 -1.23 -6.98 7.87
N PHE A 236 -1.64 -7.43 6.68
CA PHE A 236 -3.02 -7.79 6.40
C PHE A 236 -3.48 -9.00 7.24
N CYS A 237 -2.65 -10.06 7.31
CA CYS A 237 -2.94 -11.21 8.16
C CYS A 237 -2.99 -10.86 9.65
N TRP A 238 -2.11 -9.97 10.09
CA TRP A 238 -2.07 -9.58 11.50
C TRP A 238 -3.25 -8.71 11.89
N LYS A 239 -3.63 -7.78 11.04
CA LYS A 239 -4.58 -6.71 11.38
C LYS A 239 -6.01 -6.97 10.95
N ILE A 240 -6.27 -7.62 9.82
CA ILE A 240 -7.62 -7.89 9.33
C ILE A 240 -8.05 -9.28 9.81
N ARG A 241 -8.94 -9.31 10.82
CA ARG A 241 -9.40 -10.57 11.47
C ARG A 241 -9.99 -11.55 10.47
N GLU A 242 -10.80 -11.06 9.56
CA GLU A 242 -11.48 -11.86 8.53
C GLU A 242 -10.46 -12.54 7.60
N VAL A 243 -9.46 -11.79 7.15
CA VAL A 243 -8.37 -12.34 6.31
C VAL A 243 -7.57 -13.38 7.11
N ARG A 244 -7.25 -13.08 8.38
CA ARG A 244 -6.52 -14.02 9.25
C ARG A 244 -7.27 -15.32 9.46
N GLN A 245 -8.59 -15.27 9.67
CA GLN A 245 -9.41 -16.47 9.83
C GLN A 245 -9.42 -17.32 8.57
N GLU A 246 -9.62 -16.69 7.41
CA GLU A 246 -9.62 -17.38 6.12
C GLU A 246 -8.25 -17.96 5.74
N VAL A 247 -7.15 -17.28 6.08
CA VAL A 247 -5.80 -17.84 5.94
C VAL A 247 -5.63 -19.08 6.81
N LYS A 248 -6.05 -19.03 8.10
CA LYS A 248 -5.99 -20.20 9.00
C LYS A 248 -6.83 -21.38 8.47
N ASN A 249 -8.03 -21.09 7.97
CA ASN A 249 -8.91 -22.13 7.40
C ASN A 249 -8.28 -22.76 6.14
N THR A 250 -7.72 -21.94 5.26
CA THR A 250 -7.04 -22.42 4.05
C THR A 250 -5.82 -23.27 4.37
N VAL A 251 -5.00 -22.86 5.35
CA VAL A 251 -3.83 -23.64 5.81
C VAL A 251 -4.27 -24.98 6.42
N LYS A 252 -5.34 -24.99 7.22
CA LYS A 252 -5.90 -26.24 7.76
C LYS A 252 -6.38 -27.17 6.64
N GLN A 253 -7.09 -26.64 5.63
CA GLN A 253 -7.53 -27.43 4.49
C GLN A 253 -6.34 -28.06 3.73
N ILE A 254 -5.28 -27.28 3.46
CA ILE A 254 -4.08 -27.80 2.80
C ILE A 254 -3.43 -28.92 3.61
N ARG A 255 -3.33 -28.77 4.93
CA ARG A 255 -2.77 -29.82 5.81
C ARG A 255 -3.62 -31.10 5.80
N CYS A 256 -4.95 -30.97 5.81
CA CYS A 256 -5.84 -32.14 5.73
C CYS A 256 -5.78 -32.86 4.38
N PHE A 257 -5.35 -32.20 3.31
CA PHE A 257 -5.16 -32.84 2.00
C PHE A 257 -3.76 -33.47 1.85
N SER A 258 -2.80 -33.12 2.73
CA SER A 258 -1.41 -33.59 2.69
C SER A 258 -1.14 -34.74 3.68
N SER A 259 -2.12 -35.11 4.51
CA SER A 259 -2.10 -36.29 5.39
C SER A 259 -3.05 -37.37 4.83
#